data_efca579c45a92fe3bf2ebec573c5638d
#
_entry.id   efca579c45a92fe3bf2ebec573c5638d
#
_cell.length_a   1.000
_cell.length_b   1.000
_cell.length_c   1.000
_cell.angle_alpha   90.00
_cell.angle_beta   90.00
_cell.angle_gamma   90.00
#
_symmetry.space_group_name_H-M   'P 1'
#
loop_
_entity.id
_entity.type
_entity.pdbx_description
1 polymer ?
#
loop_
_entity_poly.entity_id
_entity_poly.type
_entity_poly.pdbx_seq_one_letter_code
_entity_poly.pdbx_strand_id
1 'polypeptide(L)'
;MSNSDTQPSSTVVQSWTEANAGTAPIRDPQWGGEGALERWMEAHVQGFHGPVSVEQFKGGQSNPTFKLITPNGAYVLRRKPAGPLLRSAHAVDREYRVICALHREGFPVPRAHGLCTDDAVIGSWFFVMDFVDGKIFWDSSFPEVPRAERRAYFGAMNAVLGRLHGLNPDAIGLGDYGPAGSYLKRQIARWTKQYLSDEIAGRLPAIDHLVEWLPANIPPGEELAVVHGDFRSDNLIFDAHEPRVIAVLDWELSTLGHPLVDFCFHAMMYRVPVNLISGLCGVDLEASNIPTEQEYVDLYCRNTHRERIPHYEYYLAFNMFRLAAILHGIKARALRGTASSPHALEASRRLEELATLASEQARRAACG
;
A
#
# COMPACT_ATOMS: atom_id res chain seq x y z
N MET A 1 -25.83 30.84 21.87
CA MET A 1 -25.65 30.45 20.48
C MET A 1 -24.68 29.30 20.52
N SER A 2 -25.19 28.09 20.38
CA SER A 2 -24.48 26.83 20.57
C SER A 2 -23.65 26.51 19.35
N ASN A 3 -22.31 26.46 19.50
CA ASN A 3 -21.40 25.87 18.53
C ASN A 3 -21.63 24.35 18.57
N SER A 4 -22.19 23.82 17.50
CA SER A 4 -22.21 22.40 17.25
C SER A 4 -20.83 21.98 16.69
N ASP A 5 -20.01 21.41 17.58
CA ASP A 5 -18.80 20.67 17.20
C ASP A 5 -19.20 19.46 16.35
N THR A 6 -19.10 19.61 15.03
CA THR A 6 -19.13 18.48 14.11
C THR A 6 -17.75 17.80 14.07
N GLN A 7 -17.53 16.87 14.98
CA GLN A 7 -16.47 15.87 14.78
C GLN A 7 -16.80 15.06 13.53
N PRO A 8 -15.89 14.96 12.55
CA PRO A 8 -16.10 14.12 11.37
C PRO A 8 -16.11 12.65 11.78
N SER A 9 -17.12 12.01 11.39
CA SER A 9 -17.64 10.71 11.75
C SER A 9 -16.60 9.59 11.91
N SER A 10 -16.38 9.15 13.12
CA SER A 10 -15.86 7.83 13.52
C SER A 10 -16.54 6.66 12.76
N THR A 11 -17.71 6.88 12.22
CA THR A 11 -18.56 5.87 11.56
C THR A 11 -17.97 5.33 10.25
N VAL A 12 -17.27 6.14 9.46
CA VAL A 12 -16.71 5.68 8.16
C VAL A 12 -15.46 4.81 8.40
N VAL A 13 -14.57 5.22 9.29
CA VAL A 13 -13.36 4.45 9.62
C VAL A 13 -13.73 3.18 10.37
N GLN A 14 -14.70 3.22 11.29
CA GLN A 14 -15.22 2.03 11.96
C GLN A 14 -15.81 1.03 10.96
N SER A 15 -16.58 1.49 9.96
CA SER A 15 -17.13 0.62 8.93
C SER A 15 -16.05 -0.02 8.06
N TRP A 16 -14.96 0.67 7.78
CA TRP A 16 -13.81 0.14 7.04
C TRP A 16 -13.02 -0.88 7.86
N THR A 17 -12.76 -0.62 9.12
CA THR A 17 -12.09 -1.54 10.04
C THR A 17 -12.90 -2.83 10.18
N GLU A 18 -14.21 -2.75 10.44
CA GLU A 18 -15.09 -3.90 10.55
C GLU A 18 -15.20 -4.73 9.25
N ALA A 19 -15.17 -4.04 8.09
CA ALA A 19 -15.24 -4.68 6.79
C ALA A 19 -13.96 -5.44 6.40
N ASN A 20 -12.79 -4.97 6.86
CA ASN A 20 -11.49 -5.49 6.43
C ASN A 20 -10.70 -6.22 7.53
N ALA A 21 -11.02 -6.01 8.82
CA ALA A 21 -10.35 -6.69 9.91
C ALA A 21 -10.87 -8.12 10.11
N GLY A 22 -9.95 -9.02 10.51
CA GLY A 22 -10.26 -10.40 10.84
C GLY A 22 -10.41 -11.32 9.62
N THR A 23 -10.92 -12.52 9.90
CA THR A 23 -11.08 -13.60 8.93
C THR A 23 -12.54 -14.00 8.76
N ALA A 24 -12.82 -14.79 7.73
CA ALA A 24 -14.11 -15.38 7.41
C ALA A 24 -13.90 -16.77 6.79
N PRO A 25 -14.92 -17.62 6.69
CA PRO A 25 -14.84 -18.85 5.93
C PRO A 25 -14.41 -18.60 4.48
N ILE A 26 -13.71 -19.56 3.90
CA ILE A 26 -13.20 -19.49 2.52
C ILE A 26 -14.36 -19.26 1.56
N ARG A 27 -14.24 -18.24 0.71
CA ARG A 27 -15.25 -17.90 -0.31
C ARG A 27 -14.84 -18.33 -1.72
N ASP A 28 -13.61 -18.84 -1.87
CA ASP A 28 -13.05 -19.23 -3.17
C ASP A 28 -13.53 -20.63 -3.57
N PRO A 29 -14.39 -20.77 -4.60
CA PRO A 29 -14.90 -22.07 -5.05
C PRO A 29 -13.81 -22.96 -5.69
N GLN A 30 -12.64 -22.39 -6.00
CA GLN A 30 -11.51 -23.12 -6.58
C GLN A 30 -10.44 -23.48 -5.54
N TRP A 31 -10.76 -23.38 -4.26
CA TRP A 31 -9.88 -23.86 -3.20
C TRP A 31 -9.69 -25.38 -3.30
N GLY A 32 -8.45 -25.82 -3.57
CA GLY A 32 -8.11 -27.23 -3.86
C GLY A 32 -8.11 -28.18 -2.65
N GLY A 33 -8.48 -27.67 -1.47
CA GLY A 33 -8.56 -28.46 -0.24
C GLY A 33 -7.27 -28.45 0.60
N GLU A 34 -7.45 -28.71 1.88
CA GLU A 34 -6.40 -28.57 2.90
C GLU A 34 -5.34 -29.69 2.81
N GLY A 35 -5.71 -30.89 2.43
CA GLY A 35 -4.80 -32.03 2.43
C GLY A 35 -3.64 -31.94 1.42
N ALA A 36 -3.83 -31.30 0.26
CA ALA A 36 -2.74 -31.07 -0.69
C ALA A 36 -1.81 -29.96 -0.20
N LEU A 37 -2.38 -28.90 0.37
CA LEU A 37 -1.62 -27.81 1.00
C LEU A 37 -0.78 -28.33 2.16
N GLU A 38 -1.34 -29.17 3.03
CA GLU A 38 -0.68 -29.74 4.20
C GLU A 38 0.56 -30.55 3.79
N ARG A 39 0.42 -31.46 2.82
CA ARG A 39 1.56 -32.23 2.27
C ARG A 39 2.64 -31.32 1.68
N TRP A 40 2.23 -30.25 1.00
CA TRP A 40 3.19 -29.29 0.45
C TRP A 40 3.93 -28.55 1.58
N MET A 41 3.22 -28.14 2.63
CA MET A 41 3.82 -27.44 3.78
C MET A 41 4.76 -28.35 4.57
N GLU A 42 4.43 -29.63 4.75
CA GLU A 42 5.31 -30.63 5.38
C GLU A 42 6.65 -30.75 4.66
N ALA A 43 6.64 -30.65 3.33
CA ALA A 43 7.85 -30.77 2.51
C ALA A 43 8.67 -29.48 2.42
N HIS A 44 8.04 -28.28 2.58
CA HIS A 44 8.67 -27.00 2.24
C HIS A 44 8.76 -25.99 3.40
N VAL A 45 7.97 -26.16 4.47
CA VAL A 45 7.95 -25.24 5.61
C VAL A 45 8.62 -25.89 6.81
N GLN A 46 9.83 -25.45 7.10
CA GLN A 46 10.61 -26.02 8.21
C GLN A 46 9.88 -25.86 9.55
N GLY A 47 9.69 -26.98 10.26
CA GLY A 47 9.01 -26.98 11.57
C GLY A 47 7.49 -26.96 11.48
N PHE A 48 6.91 -27.06 10.29
CA PHE A 48 5.48 -27.23 10.14
C PHE A 48 5.02 -28.61 10.64
N HIS A 49 3.91 -28.63 11.38
CA HIS A 49 3.22 -29.84 11.82
C HIS A 49 1.72 -29.60 11.68
N GLY A 50 1.07 -30.47 10.89
CA GLY A 50 -0.38 -30.45 10.72
C GLY A 50 -1.15 -30.93 11.97
N PRO A 51 -2.48 -30.90 11.95
CA PRO A 51 -3.31 -30.49 10.81
C PRO A 51 -3.33 -28.95 10.62
N VAL A 52 -3.72 -28.53 9.42
CA VAL A 52 -3.95 -27.12 9.10
C VAL A 52 -5.45 -26.85 8.90
N SER A 53 -5.95 -25.78 9.50
CA SER A 53 -7.26 -25.22 9.14
C SER A 53 -7.07 -23.84 8.52
N VAL A 54 -7.95 -23.48 7.58
CA VAL A 54 -7.77 -22.32 6.73
C VAL A 54 -8.94 -21.35 6.86
N GLU A 55 -8.63 -20.08 7.08
CA GLU A 55 -9.59 -18.99 7.07
C GLU A 55 -9.14 -17.92 6.07
N GLN A 56 -10.08 -17.25 5.43
CA GLN A 56 -9.74 -16.16 4.49
C GLN A 56 -9.78 -14.82 5.21
N PHE A 57 -8.73 -13.97 5.03
CA PHE A 57 -8.80 -12.60 5.48
C PHE A 57 -9.88 -11.83 4.73
N LYS A 58 -10.58 -10.93 5.45
CA LYS A 58 -11.62 -10.07 4.84
C LYS A 58 -11.00 -9.00 3.94
N GLY A 59 -9.84 -8.47 4.30
CA GLY A 59 -9.02 -7.54 3.50
C GLY A 59 -8.17 -8.27 2.46
N GLY A 60 -7.39 -7.52 1.67
CA GLY A 60 -6.50 -8.10 0.65
C GLY A 60 -7.25 -8.47 -0.64
N GLN A 61 -7.91 -7.49 -1.26
CA GLN A 61 -8.78 -7.73 -2.42
C GLN A 61 -8.04 -8.08 -3.72
N SER A 62 -6.77 -7.71 -3.85
CA SER A 62 -5.99 -7.95 -5.07
C SER A 62 -5.49 -9.38 -5.17
N ASN A 63 -4.87 -9.89 -4.10
CA ASN A 63 -4.40 -11.27 -3.98
C ASN A 63 -5.10 -11.93 -2.79
N PRO A 64 -5.88 -13.00 -2.99
CA PRO A 64 -6.54 -13.71 -1.89
C PRO A 64 -5.51 -14.12 -0.84
N THR A 65 -5.76 -13.74 0.41
CA THR A 65 -4.87 -13.97 1.54
C THR A 65 -5.60 -14.80 2.59
N PHE A 66 -4.92 -15.83 3.11
CA PHE A 66 -5.51 -16.82 4.01
C PHE A 66 -4.66 -16.94 5.27
N LYS A 67 -5.31 -17.13 6.40
CA LYS A 67 -4.70 -17.52 7.67
C LYS A 67 -4.71 -19.05 7.76
N LEU A 68 -3.54 -19.61 7.95
CA LEU A 68 -3.34 -21.04 8.16
C LEU A 68 -3.14 -21.26 9.65
N ILE A 69 -4.03 -21.97 10.29
CA ILE A 69 -4.01 -22.22 11.73
C ILE A 69 -3.54 -23.65 11.96
N THR A 70 -2.53 -23.83 12.80
CA THR A 70 -1.91 -25.10 13.15
C THR A 70 -1.84 -25.27 14.65
N PRO A 71 -1.59 -26.48 15.18
CA PRO A 71 -1.44 -26.68 16.63
C PRO A 71 -0.31 -25.85 17.27
N ASN A 72 0.71 -25.47 16.49
CA ASN A 72 1.92 -24.81 16.99
C ASN A 72 1.99 -23.31 16.60
N GLY A 73 0.96 -22.73 16.00
CA GLY A 73 0.93 -21.33 15.60
C GLY A 73 0.13 -21.10 14.31
N ALA A 74 0.41 -19.97 13.68
CA ALA A 74 -0.28 -19.60 12.45
C ALA A 74 0.70 -19.15 11.38
N TYR A 75 0.29 -19.31 10.12
CA TYR A 75 0.98 -18.80 8.94
C TYR A 75 0.00 -17.96 8.09
N VAL A 76 0.55 -17.25 7.13
CA VAL A 76 -0.23 -16.54 6.11
C VAL A 76 0.12 -17.15 4.75
N LEU A 77 -0.91 -17.50 3.99
CA LEU A 77 -0.79 -17.90 2.60
C LEU A 77 -1.33 -16.78 1.72
N ARG A 78 -0.50 -16.34 0.78
CA ARG A 78 -0.91 -15.37 -0.24
C ARG A 78 -0.91 -16.03 -1.60
N ARG A 79 -2.04 -15.97 -2.28
CA ARG A 79 -2.33 -16.71 -3.49
C ARG A 79 -2.61 -15.78 -4.66
N LYS A 80 -2.15 -16.15 -5.84
CA LYS A 80 -2.55 -15.52 -7.09
C LYS A 80 -4.04 -15.76 -7.35
N PRO A 81 -4.84 -14.74 -7.73
CA PRO A 81 -6.24 -14.95 -8.09
C PRO A 81 -6.38 -16.01 -9.18
N ALA A 82 -7.47 -16.77 -9.12
CA ALA A 82 -7.78 -17.75 -10.15
C ALA A 82 -8.34 -17.09 -11.40
N GLY A 83 -8.09 -17.69 -12.59
CA GLY A 83 -8.63 -17.26 -13.86
C GLY A 83 -7.61 -16.56 -14.79
N PRO A 84 -8.03 -16.11 -15.98
CA PRO A 84 -7.15 -15.46 -16.95
C PRO A 84 -6.76 -14.07 -16.45
N LEU A 85 -5.49 -13.93 -16.08
CA LEU A 85 -4.91 -12.68 -15.58
C LEU A 85 -4.01 -12.03 -16.63
N LEU A 86 -3.89 -10.72 -16.59
CA LEU A 86 -2.86 -10.01 -17.36
C LEU A 86 -1.49 -10.48 -16.87
N ARG A 87 -0.54 -10.72 -17.78
CA ARG A 87 0.79 -11.32 -17.53
C ARG A 87 1.60 -10.67 -16.39
N SER A 88 1.32 -9.43 -16.01
CA SER A 88 2.03 -8.67 -14.97
C SER A 88 1.19 -8.37 -13.73
N ALA A 89 -0.08 -8.81 -13.68
CA ALA A 89 -0.94 -8.61 -12.53
C ALA A 89 -0.79 -9.79 -11.56
N HIS A 90 -0.78 -9.49 -10.27
CA HIS A 90 -0.81 -10.51 -9.21
C HIS A 90 0.41 -11.46 -9.18
N ALA A 91 1.60 -10.91 -9.36
CA ALA A 91 2.86 -11.65 -9.41
C ALA A 91 3.35 -12.02 -7.99
N VAL A 92 2.76 -13.06 -7.38
CA VAL A 92 3.12 -13.54 -6.03
C VAL A 92 4.58 -14.00 -5.94
N ASP A 93 5.17 -14.44 -7.02
CA ASP A 93 6.60 -14.77 -7.13
C ASP A 93 7.50 -13.54 -6.96
N ARG A 94 7.11 -12.41 -7.50
CA ARG A 94 7.82 -11.14 -7.30
C ARG A 94 7.72 -10.66 -5.86
N GLU A 95 6.53 -10.77 -5.29
CA GLU A 95 6.27 -10.42 -3.89
C GLU A 95 7.09 -11.32 -2.94
N TYR A 96 7.08 -12.63 -3.16
CA TYR A 96 7.92 -13.57 -2.45
C TYR A 96 9.42 -13.20 -2.55
N ARG A 97 9.91 -12.87 -3.75
CA ARG A 97 11.30 -12.51 -3.98
C ARG A 97 11.75 -11.29 -3.17
N VAL A 98 10.96 -10.21 -3.19
CA VAL A 98 11.31 -8.99 -2.44
C VAL A 98 11.26 -9.22 -0.94
N ILE A 99 10.26 -9.93 -0.42
CA ILE A 99 10.15 -10.27 1.00
C ILE A 99 11.37 -11.09 1.45
N CYS A 100 11.78 -12.11 0.68
CA CYS A 100 12.97 -12.90 1.00
C CYS A 100 14.26 -12.07 1.00
N ALA A 101 14.40 -11.15 0.05
CA ALA A 101 15.58 -10.28 -0.02
C ALA A 101 15.64 -9.33 1.18
N LEU A 102 14.53 -8.67 1.50
CA LEU A 102 14.43 -7.74 2.62
C LEU A 102 14.59 -8.44 3.98
N HIS A 103 14.03 -9.65 4.13
CA HIS A 103 14.17 -10.41 5.37
C HIS A 103 15.64 -10.75 5.68
N ARG A 104 16.44 -11.07 4.67
CA ARG A 104 17.89 -11.34 4.85
C ARG A 104 18.67 -10.15 5.37
N GLU A 105 18.20 -8.94 5.06
CA GLU A 105 18.76 -7.67 5.56
C GLU A 105 18.20 -7.29 6.94
N GLY A 106 17.41 -8.16 7.57
CA GLY A 106 16.73 -7.86 8.83
C GLY A 106 15.70 -6.74 8.71
N PHE A 107 15.26 -6.40 7.49
CA PHE A 107 14.17 -5.45 7.30
C PHE A 107 12.87 -6.04 7.83
N PRO A 108 11.97 -5.25 8.46
CA PRO A 108 10.74 -5.76 9.05
C PRO A 108 9.75 -6.20 7.96
N VAL A 109 9.81 -7.45 7.61
CA VAL A 109 8.86 -8.17 6.76
C VAL A 109 8.59 -9.56 7.37
N PRO A 110 7.43 -10.16 7.14
CA PRO A 110 7.20 -11.54 7.52
C PRO A 110 8.25 -12.46 6.86
N ARG A 111 8.77 -13.46 7.58
CA ARG A 111 9.63 -14.46 6.97
C ARG A 111 8.82 -15.30 5.99
N ALA A 112 9.21 -15.34 4.72
CA ALA A 112 8.61 -16.22 3.74
C ALA A 112 9.32 -17.59 3.78
N HIS A 113 8.52 -18.67 3.81
CA HIS A 113 8.98 -20.04 3.96
C HIS A 113 9.14 -20.77 2.64
N GLY A 114 8.23 -20.54 1.69
CA GLY A 114 8.28 -21.23 0.40
C GLY A 114 7.30 -20.63 -0.61
N LEU A 115 7.67 -20.73 -1.89
CA LEU A 115 6.83 -20.39 -3.05
C LEU A 115 6.43 -21.67 -3.76
N CYS A 116 5.14 -21.87 -3.98
CA CYS A 116 4.59 -22.94 -4.79
C CYS A 116 4.17 -22.41 -6.17
N THR A 117 4.74 -22.98 -7.22
CA THR A 117 4.39 -22.68 -8.62
C THR A 117 3.65 -23.81 -9.31
N ASP A 118 3.18 -24.79 -8.53
CA ASP A 118 2.37 -25.92 -9.01
C ASP A 118 0.88 -25.66 -8.74
N ASP A 119 0.14 -25.44 -9.81
CA ASP A 119 -1.31 -25.21 -9.75
C ASP A 119 -2.09 -26.43 -9.22
N ALA A 120 -1.49 -27.63 -9.25
CA ALA A 120 -2.14 -28.86 -8.78
C ALA A 120 -2.35 -28.89 -7.26
N VAL A 121 -1.63 -28.07 -6.49
CA VAL A 121 -1.73 -28.04 -5.02
C VAL A 121 -3.03 -27.40 -4.56
N ILE A 122 -3.27 -26.14 -4.94
CA ILE A 122 -4.48 -25.40 -4.55
C ILE A 122 -5.10 -24.57 -5.70
N GLY A 123 -4.84 -24.94 -6.95
CA GLY A 123 -5.43 -24.30 -8.12
C GLY A 123 -4.71 -23.08 -8.64
N SER A 124 -3.69 -22.57 -7.97
CA SER A 124 -2.84 -21.46 -8.45
C SER A 124 -1.58 -21.29 -7.60
N TRP A 125 -0.62 -20.51 -8.10
CA TRP A 125 0.60 -20.16 -7.37
C TRP A 125 0.33 -19.46 -6.07
N PHE A 126 1.12 -19.76 -5.05
CA PHE A 126 1.04 -19.14 -3.74
C PHE A 126 2.40 -19.14 -3.03
N PHE A 127 2.53 -18.33 -2.00
CA PHE A 127 3.61 -18.47 -1.04
C PHE A 127 3.08 -18.47 0.39
N VAL A 128 3.87 -19.04 1.28
CA VAL A 128 3.58 -19.10 2.72
C VAL A 128 4.59 -18.27 3.47
N MET A 129 4.12 -17.47 4.44
CA MET A 129 4.95 -16.64 5.30
C MET A 129 4.45 -16.71 6.76
N ASP A 130 5.25 -16.18 7.70
CA ASP A 130 4.86 -16.08 9.09
C ASP A 130 3.57 -15.24 9.25
N PHE A 131 2.72 -15.65 10.17
CA PHE A 131 1.71 -14.77 10.71
C PHE A 131 2.35 -13.88 11.78
N VAL A 132 2.41 -12.59 11.52
CA VAL A 132 2.95 -11.60 12.45
C VAL A 132 1.79 -11.05 13.28
N ASP A 133 1.84 -11.27 14.58
CA ASP A 133 0.85 -10.73 15.51
C ASP A 133 1.23 -9.32 15.95
N GLY A 134 0.29 -8.38 15.88
CA GLY A 134 0.51 -6.98 16.19
C GLY A 134 -0.70 -6.11 15.83
N LYS A 135 -0.49 -4.80 15.84
CA LYS A 135 -1.55 -3.81 15.57
C LYS A 135 -1.44 -3.25 14.16
N ILE A 136 -2.56 -3.15 13.47
CA ILE A 136 -2.72 -2.44 12.19
C ILE A 136 -3.64 -1.24 12.43
N PHE A 137 -3.23 -0.06 11.96
CA PHE A 137 -4.01 1.17 12.10
C PHE A 137 -4.57 1.61 10.75
N TRP A 138 -5.88 1.63 10.67
CA TRP A 138 -6.63 2.03 9.47
C TRP A 138 -6.80 3.55 9.36
N ASP A 139 -6.74 4.25 10.49
CA ASP A 139 -6.79 5.69 10.57
C ASP A 139 -5.39 6.26 10.79
N SER A 140 -4.92 7.07 9.83
CA SER A 140 -3.59 7.68 9.88
C SER A 140 -3.39 8.65 11.04
N SER A 141 -4.45 9.05 11.76
CA SER A 141 -4.35 9.89 12.96
C SER A 141 -4.09 9.10 14.24
N PHE A 142 -4.12 7.75 14.16
CA PHE A 142 -3.91 6.84 15.29
C PHE A 142 -4.80 7.14 16.52
N PRO A 143 -6.12 7.21 16.36
CA PRO A 143 -7.02 7.57 17.47
C PRO A 143 -6.95 6.56 18.62
N GLU A 144 -6.63 5.28 18.36
CA GLU A 144 -6.50 4.22 19.35
C GLU A 144 -5.18 4.30 20.15
N VAL A 145 -4.22 5.11 19.70
CA VAL A 145 -2.93 5.29 20.36
C VAL A 145 -3.03 6.44 21.37
N PRO A 146 -2.49 6.29 22.61
CA PRO A 146 -2.40 7.39 23.55
C PRO A 146 -1.74 8.62 22.92
N ARG A 147 -2.33 9.79 23.10
CA ARG A 147 -1.87 11.03 22.48
C ARG A 147 -0.36 11.26 22.65
N ALA A 148 0.19 10.99 23.83
CA ALA A 148 1.60 11.20 24.12
C ALA A 148 2.54 10.35 23.24
N GLU A 149 2.08 9.23 22.72
CA GLU A 149 2.89 8.26 21.97
C GLU A 149 2.79 8.43 20.46
N ARG A 150 1.78 9.13 19.91
CA ARG A 150 1.51 9.19 18.47
C ARG A 150 2.72 9.63 17.64
N ARG A 151 3.46 10.65 18.09
CA ARG A 151 4.70 11.08 17.39
C ARG A 151 5.72 9.97 17.22
N ALA A 152 5.81 9.04 18.15
CA ALA A 152 6.73 7.91 18.07
C ALA A 152 6.31 6.91 16.98
N TYR A 153 5.01 6.70 16.77
CA TYR A 153 4.49 5.87 15.66
C TYR A 153 4.80 6.49 14.30
N PHE A 154 4.62 7.82 14.15
CA PHE A 154 5.05 8.52 12.94
C PHE A 154 6.57 8.40 12.73
N GLY A 155 7.35 8.51 13.79
CA GLY A 155 8.79 8.28 13.75
C GLY A 155 9.16 6.88 13.28
N ALA A 156 8.46 5.86 13.76
CA ALA A 156 8.69 4.47 13.36
C ALA A 156 8.38 4.22 11.89
N MET A 157 7.26 4.75 11.36
CA MET A 157 6.93 4.66 9.92
C MET A 157 8.02 5.31 9.07
N ASN A 158 8.41 6.53 9.42
CA ASN A 158 9.42 7.30 8.71
C ASN A 158 10.78 6.60 8.68
N ALA A 159 11.22 6.06 9.82
CA ALA A 159 12.48 5.34 9.92
C ALA A 159 12.51 4.08 9.07
N VAL A 160 11.42 3.31 9.05
CA VAL A 160 11.31 2.09 8.23
C VAL A 160 11.34 2.43 6.75
N LEU A 161 10.61 3.46 6.31
CA LEU A 161 10.62 3.87 4.90
C LEU A 161 11.99 4.43 4.49
N GLY A 162 12.63 5.24 5.35
CA GLY A 162 14.00 5.73 5.12
C GLY A 162 15.00 4.57 5.02
N ARG A 163 14.87 3.56 5.87
CA ARG A 163 15.71 2.35 5.82
C ARG A 163 15.51 1.57 4.52
N LEU A 164 14.26 1.42 4.04
CA LEU A 164 13.97 0.77 2.75
C LEU A 164 14.71 1.47 1.61
N HIS A 165 14.61 2.79 1.55
CA HIS A 165 15.21 3.60 0.50
C HIS A 165 16.75 3.68 0.58
N GLY A 166 17.33 3.35 1.74
CA GLY A 166 18.77 3.27 1.93
C GLY A 166 19.40 1.94 1.51
N LEU A 167 18.60 0.90 1.23
CA LEU A 167 19.12 -0.38 0.77
C LEU A 167 19.61 -0.29 -0.67
N ASN A 168 20.81 -0.84 -0.92
CA ASN A 168 21.32 -0.96 -2.28
C ASN A 168 20.68 -2.17 -2.98
N PRO A 169 19.87 -1.98 -4.05
CA PRO A 169 19.15 -3.06 -4.71
C PRO A 169 20.07 -4.17 -5.25
N ASP A 170 21.24 -3.82 -5.79
CA ASP A 170 22.18 -4.80 -6.35
C ASP A 170 22.77 -5.67 -5.22
N ALA A 171 23.15 -5.05 -4.10
CA ALA A 171 23.74 -5.76 -2.96
C ALA A 171 22.80 -6.79 -2.34
N ILE A 172 21.48 -6.53 -2.37
CA ILE A 172 20.47 -7.43 -1.80
C ILE A 172 19.85 -8.39 -2.84
N GLY A 173 20.40 -8.41 -4.08
CA GLY A 173 19.95 -9.32 -5.14
C GLY A 173 18.64 -8.89 -5.83
N LEU A 174 18.32 -7.60 -5.81
CA LEU A 174 17.14 -6.99 -6.45
C LEU A 174 17.49 -6.04 -7.60
N GLY A 175 18.72 -6.05 -8.12
CA GLY A 175 19.15 -5.15 -9.19
C GLY A 175 18.34 -5.25 -10.49
N ASP A 176 17.71 -6.40 -10.76
CA ASP A 176 16.82 -6.66 -11.90
C ASP A 176 15.33 -6.68 -11.51
N TYR A 177 14.98 -6.25 -10.28
CA TYR A 177 13.62 -6.32 -9.76
C TYR A 177 12.63 -5.40 -10.46
N GLY A 178 13.10 -4.43 -11.21
CA GLY A 178 12.31 -3.53 -12.05
C GLY A 178 13.15 -2.89 -13.15
N PRO A 179 12.50 -2.25 -14.14
CA PRO A 179 13.23 -1.54 -15.19
C PRO A 179 14.02 -0.38 -14.60
N ALA A 180 15.30 -0.28 -14.93
CA ALA A 180 16.12 0.86 -14.57
C ALA A 180 15.72 2.12 -15.34
N GLY A 181 15.90 3.29 -14.70
CA GLY A 181 15.71 4.61 -15.30
C GLY A 181 14.28 5.00 -15.67
N SER A 182 14.06 6.27 -15.88
CA SER A 182 12.79 6.87 -16.35
C SER A 182 11.54 6.43 -15.55
N TYR A 183 11.68 6.22 -14.23
CA TYR A 183 10.58 5.74 -13.39
C TYR A 183 9.33 6.62 -13.52
N LEU A 184 9.46 7.92 -13.28
CA LEU A 184 8.34 8.87 -13.37
C LEU A 184 7.69 8.86 -14.76
N LYS A 185 8.50 8.93 -15.82
CA LYS A 185 7.99 8.91 -17.20
C LYS A 185 7.14 7.66 -17.49
N ARG A 186 7.62 6.49 -17.06
CA ARG A 186 6.87 5.23 -17.22
C ARG A 186 5.58 5.21 -16.41
N GLN A 187 5.63 5.69 -15.16
CA GLN A 187 4.47 5.70 -14.29
C GLN A 187 3.40 6.70 -14.78
N ILE A 188 3.81 7.90 -15.19
CA ILE A 188 2.90 8.89 -15.79
C ILE A 188 2.23 8.29 -17.03
N ALA A 189 3.00 7.71 -17.95
CA ALA A 189 2.47 7.09 -19.17
C ALA A 189 1.49 5.94 -18.85
N ARG A 190 1.79 5.09 -17.85
CA ARG A 190 0.92 3.99 -17.39
C ARG A 190 -0.43 4.51 -16.91
N TRP A 191 -0.42 5.47 -15.98
CA TRP A 191 -1.64 5.96 -15.34
C TRP A 191 -2.46 6.84 -16.30
N THR A 192 -1.80 7.62 -17.16
CA THR A 192 -2.44 8.33 -18.28
C THR A 192 -3.15 7.37 -19.21
N LYS A 193 -2.46 6.29 -19.64
CA LYS A 193 -3.07 5.27 -20.49
C LYS A 193 -4.29 4.63 -19.83
N GLN A 194 -4.20 4.27 -18.54
CA GLN A 194 -5.32 3.70 -17.80
C GLN A 194 -6.51 4.66 -17.76
N TYR A 195 -6.29 5.94 -17.44
CA TYR A 195 -7.33 6.95 -17.40
C TYR A 195 -7.98 7.16 -18.78
N LEU A 196 -7.16 7.30 -19.84
CA LEU A 196 -7.65 7.56 -21.20
C LEU A 196 -8.36 6.36 -21.84
N SER A 197 -8.02 5.13 -21.43
CA SER A 197 -8.61 3.92 -22.02
C SER A 197 -10.01 3.60 -21.53
N ASP A 198 -10.52 4.32 -20.51
CA ASP A 198 -11.78 4.01 -19.87
C ASP A 198 -12.79 5.16 -19.98
N GLU A 199 -13.61 5.12 -21.05
CA GLU A 199 -14.56 6.16 -21.37
C GLU A 199 -15.83 6.15 -20.49
N ILE A 200 -16.19 4.99 -19.90
CA ILE A 200 -17.44 4.84 -19.15
C ILE A 200 -17.47 5.64 -17.85
N ALA A 201 -16.30 5.87 -17.23
CA ALA A 201 -16.17 6.68 -16.03
C ALA A 201 -16.21 8.19 -16.31
N GLY A 202 -16.11 8.59 -17.58
CA GLY A 202 -16.11 9.97 -18.04
C GLY A 202 -14.74 10.65 -17.91
N ARG A 203 -14.59 11.80 -18.57
CA ARG A 203 -13.37 12.63 -18.48
C ARG A 203 -13.53 13.69 -17.39
N LEU A 204 -12.42 14.02 -16.73
CA LEU A 204 -12.37 15.05 -15.69
C LEU A 204 -11.36 16.13 -16.09
N PRO A 205 -11.77 17.40 -16.28
CA PRO A 205 -10.85 18.48 -16.70
C PRO A 205 -9.61 18.63 -15.82
N ALA A 206 -9.75 18.36 -14.52
CA ALA A 206 -8.62 18.40 -13.57
C ALA A 206 -7.59 17.31 -13.86
N ILE A 207 -8.01 16.10 -14.24
CA ILE A 207 -7.11 15.02 -14.63
C ILE A 207 -6.54 15.27 -16.01
N ASP A 208 -7.33 15.81 -16.96
CA ASP A 208 -6.88 16.15 -18.31
C ASP A 208 -5.73 17.17 -18.26
N HIS A 209 -5.84 18.19 -17.40
CA HIS A 209 -4.74 19.12 -17.13
C HIS A 209 -3.48 18.41 -16.64
N LEU A 210 -3.60 17.44 -15.72
CA LEU A 210 -2.45 16.69 -15.17
C LEU A 210 -1.81 15.76 -16.21
N VAL A 211 -2.60 15.19 -17.12
CA VAL A 211 -2.11 14.36 -18.24
C VAL A 211 -1.15 15.14 -19.14
N GLU A 212 -1.39 16.44 -19.31
CA GLU A 212 -0.52 17.32 -20.10
C GLU A 212 0.61 17.92 -19.27
N TRP A 213 0.32 18.37 -18.05
CA TRP A 213 1.26 19.08 -17.20
C TRP A 213 2.38 18.17 -16.66
N LEU A 214 2.05 16.97 -16.15
CA LEU A 214 3.03 16.09 -15.51
C LEU A 214 4.19 15.70 -16.43
N PRO A 215 3.98 15.22 -17.66
CA PRO A 215 5.08 14.85 -18.54
C PRO A 215 5.94 16.04 -18.98
N ALA A 216 5.38 17.25 -19.04
CA ALA A 216 6.09 18.47 -19.42
C ALA A 216 6.98 19.04 -18.29
N ASN A 217 6.75 18.61 -17.04
CA ASN A 217 7.42 19.16 -15.86
C ASN A 217 8.17 18.12 -15.03
N ILE A 218 8.56 16.97 -15.62
CA ILE A 218 9.30 15.93 -14.89
C ILE A 218 10.59 16.53 -14.32
N PRO A 219 10.81 16.44 -12.98
CA PRO A 219 12.03 16.93 -12.37
C PRO A 219 13.28 16.26 -12.93
N PRO A 220 14.40 16.97 -13.04
CA PRO A 220 15.67 16.38 -13.44
C PRO A 220 16.22 15.45 -12.34
N GLY A 221 17.07 14.52 -12.75
CA GLY A 221 17.69 13.56 -11.85
C GLY A 221 16.90 12.26 -11.74
N GLU A 222 17.62 11.18 -11.55
CA GLU A 222 17.07 9.86 -11.32
C GLU A 222 17.75 9.25 -10.10
N GLU A 223 16.95 8.76 -9.19
CA GLU A 223 17.40 7.94 -8.07
C GLU A 223 16.77 6.57 -8.17
N LEU A 224 17.48 5.55 -7.72
CA LEU A 224 17.02 4.17 -7.79
C LEU A 224 17.07 3.54 -6.40
N ALA A 225 15.93 3.10 -5.92
CA ALA A 225 15.79 2.34 -4.69
C ALA A 225 14.74 1.23 -4.87
N VAL A 226 14.68 0.31 -3.93
CA VAL A 226 13.48 -0.51 -3.76
C VAL A 226 12.39 0.39 -3.19
N VAL A 227 11.28 0.50 -3.90
CA VAL A 227 10.11 1.27 -3.46
C VAL A 227 8.95 0.34 -3.16
N HIS A 228 8.18 0.67 -2.13
CA HIS A 228 7.00 -0.10 -1.75
C HIS A 228 5.83 0.14 -2.72
N GLY A 229 5.60 1.38 -3.07
CA GLY A 229 4.56 1.82 -4.00
C GLY A 229 3.17 2.01 -3.37
N ASP A 230 2.94 1.55 -2.15
CA ASP A 230 1.71 1.76 -1.37
C ASP A 230 1.99 1.79 0.14
N PHE A 231 3.01 2.57 0.56
CA PHE A 231 3.41 2.63 1.97
C PHE A 231 2.43 3.46 2.78
N ARG A 232 1.60 2.79 3.60
CA ARG A 232 0.55 3.40 4.44
C ARG A 232 0.44 2.65 5.76
N SER A 233 -0.18 3.29 6.78
CA SER A 233 -0.33 2.73 8.13
C SER A 233 -1.06 1.37 8.16
N ASP A 234 -2.03 1.17 7.28
CA ASP A 234 -2.80 -0.06 7.15
C ASP A 234 -2.03 -1.21 6.45
N ASN A 235 -0.87 -0.92 5.84
CA ASN A 235 0.09 -1.90 5.34
C ASN A 235 1.26 -2.14 6.32
N LEU A 236 1.15 -1.68 7.56
CA LEU A 236 2.18 -1.83 8.59
C LEU A 236 1.62 -2.58 9.80
N ILE A 237 2.36 -3.56 10.28
CA ILE A 237 2.09 -4.17 11.59
C ILE A 237 3.03 -3.54 12.60
N PHE A 238 2.44 -2.95 13.63
CA PHE A 238 3.16 -2.40 14.77
C PHE A 238 3.20 -3.41 15.91
N ASP A 239 4.23 -3.34 16.72
CA ASP A 239 4.34 -4.09 17.96
C ASP A 239 3.12 -3.79 18.87
N ALA A 240 2.69 -4.79 19.63
CA ALA A 240 1.51 -4.66 20.49
C ALA A 240 1.69 -3.63 21.62
N HIS A 241 2.94 -3.34 22.01
CA HIS A 241 3.29 -2.56 23.20
C HIS A 241 4.19 -1.36 22.90
N GLU A 242 4.93 -1.37 21.78
CA GLU A 242 5.93 -0.36 21.45
C GLU A 242 5.59 0.34 20.12
N PRO A 243 5.95 1.62 19.95
CA PRO A 243 5.81 2.32 18.68
C PRO A 243 6.89 1.88 17.68
N ARG A 244 6.87 0.61 17.31
CA ARG A 244 7.84 -0.04 16.41
C ARG A 244 7.11 -0.83 15.34
N VAL A 245 7.46 -0.59 14.07
CA VAL A 245 6.98 -1.41 12.96
C VAL A 245 7.73 -2.75 12.98
N ILE A 246 6.97 -3.83 13.05
CA ILE A 246 7.49 -5.22 13.08
C ILE A 246 7.26 -5.95 11.77
N ALA A 247 6.33 -5.48 10.92
CA ALA A 247 6.22 -5.98 9.54
C ALA A 247 5.66 -4.91 8.60
N VAL A 248 6.19 -4.88 7.38
CA VAL A 248 5.65 -4.15 6.23
C VAL A 248 5.02 -5.18 5.30
N LEU A 249 3.76 -4.96 4.94
CA LEU A 249 2.92 -5.86 4.17
C LEU A 249 2.63 -5.29 2.77
N ASP A 250 2.07 -6.12 1.90
CA ASP A 250 1.52 -5.74 0.58
C ASP A 250 2.54 -5.19 -0.42
N TRP A 251 3.50 -6.02 -0.76
CA TRP A 251 4.59 -5.71 -1.69
C TRP A 251 4.22 -5.86 -3.18
N GLU A 252 2.94 -6.00 -3.52
CA GLU A 252 2.49 -6.24 -4.90
C GLU A 252 2.81 -5.10 -5.87
N LEU A 253 2.88 -3.85 -5.38
CA LEU A 253 3.23 -2.67 -6.17
C LEU A 253 4.72 -2.33 -6.12
N SER A 254 5.50 -3.08 -5.36
CA SER A 254 6.93 -2.82 -5.20
C SER A 254 7.72 -3.03 -6.49
N THR A 255 8.75 -2.23 -6.65
CA THR A 255 9.64 -2.23 -7.84
C THR A 255 10.92 -1.47 -7.54
N LEU A 256 11.82 -1.43 -8.53
CA LEU A 256 12.86 -0.41 -8.56
C LEU A 256 12.25 0.92 -9.01
N GLY A 257 12.40 1.95 -8.19
CA GLY A 257 11.76 3.23 -8.42
C GLY A 257 12.47 4.39 -7.75
N HIS A 258 11.85 5.56 -7.81
CA HIS A 258 12.40 6.79 -7.24
C HIS A 258 11.96 6.93 -5.77
N PRO A 259 12.89 6.93 -4.80
CA PRO A 259 12.56 6.93 -3.37
C PRO A 259 11.73 8.14 -2.93
N LEU A 260 11.97 9.32 -3.51
CA LEU A 260 11.20 10.52 -3.16
C LEU A 260 9.75 10.45 -3.64
N VAL A 261 9.48 9.73 -4.74
CA VAL A 261 8.10 9.48 -5.19
C VAL A 261 7.37 8.59 -4.19
N ASP A 262 8.04 7.56 -3.68
CA ASP A 262 7.46 6.64 -2.70
C ASP A 262 7.23 7.34 -1.34
N PHE A 263 8.20 8.13 -0.89
CA PHE A 263 8.02 8.95 0.31
C PHE A 263 6.85 9.94 0.14
N CYS A 264 6.75 10.63 -0.99
CA CYS A 264 5.68 11.60 -1.24
C CYS A 264 4.30 10.92 -1.42
N PHE A 265 4.25 9.64 -1.83
CA PHE A 265 3.01 8.86 -1.76
C PHE A 265 2.51 8.73 -0.32
N HIS A 266 3.41 8.37 0.59
CA HIS A 266 3.09 8.29 2.01
C HIS A 266 2.77 9.68 2.61
N ALA A 267 3.61 10.68 2.34
CA ALA A 267 3.47 12.03 2.89
C ALA A 267 2.23 12.79 2.37
N MET A 268 1.64 12.39 1.22
CA MET A 268 0.43 13.05 0.73
C MET A 268 -0.75 12.96 1.71
N MET A 269 -0.70 12.08 2.72
CA MET A 269 -1.69 12.03 3.78
C MET A 269 -1.91 13.39 4.46
N TYR A 270 -0.87 14.24 4.58
CA TYR A 270 -0.99 15.58 5.16
C TYR A 270 -1.82 16.56 4.32
N ARG A 271 -1.94 16.30 3.02
CA ARG A 271 -2.64 17.15 2.06
C ARG A 271 -4.03 16.64 1.70
N VAL A 272 -4.34 15.38 2.05
CA VAL A 272 -5.61 14.74 1.71
C VAL A 272 -6.53 14.76 2.93
N PRO A 273 -7.81 15.14 2.76
CA PRO A 273 -8.79 15.15 3.85
C PRO A 273 -9.02 13.77 4.48
N VAL A 274 -9.31 13.76 5.77
CA VAL A 274 -9.60 12.54 6.56
C VAL A 274 -10.65 11.65 5.91
N ASN A 275 -11.67 12.27 5.36
CA ASN A 275 -12.80 11.58 4.75
C ASN A 275 -12.49 11.02 3.35
N LEU A 276 -11.37 11.33 2.74
CA LEU A 276 -11.06 10.93 1.37
C LEU A 276 -10.32 9.58 1.31
N ILE A 277 -9.20 9.45 2.00
CA ILE A 277 -8.37 8.22 2.10
C ILE A 277 -7.60 8.15 3.41
N SER A 278 -8.25 8.34 4.54
CA SER A 278 -7.57 8.38 5.85
C SER A 278 -6.42 9.40 5.90
N GLY A 279 -6.65 10.61 5.33
CA GLY A 279 -5.68 11.69 5.36
C GLY A 279 -5.64 12.43 6.70
N LEU A 280 -4.79 13.45 6.80
CA LEU A 280 -4.62 14.30 7.99
C LEU A 280 -5.03 15.75 7.74
N CYS A 281 -5.39 16.13 6.51
CA CYS A 281 -5.84 17.48 6.23
C CYS A 281 -7.14 17.78 6.97
N GLY A 282 -7.10 18.83 7.80
CA GLY A 282 -8.21 19.21 8.70
C GLY A 282 -8.11 18.65 10.12
N VAL A 283 -7.11 17.78 10.39
CA VAL A 283 -6.80 17.34 11.77
C VAL A 283 -6.00 18.44 12.48
N ASP A 284 -6.36 18.75 13.73
CA ASP A 284 -5.50 19.56 14.61
C ASP A 284 -4.28 18.71 15.03
N LEU A 285 -3.17 18.88 14.29
CA LEU A 285 -1.96 18.10 14.47
C LEU A 285 -1.33 18.34 15.84
N GLU A 286 -1.33 19.59 16.32
CA GLU A 286 -0.76 19.93 17.62
C GLU A 286 -1.58 19.34 18.76
N ALA A 287 -2.89 19.56 18.76
CA ALA A 287 -3.79 18.98 19.76
C ALA A 287 -3.76 17.44 19.72
N SER A 288 -3.52 16.84 18.57
CA SER A 288 -3.42 15.38 18.40
C SER A 288 -2.02 14.83 18.68
N ASN A 289 -1.01 15.68 18.93
CA ASN A 289 0.40 15.31 19.07
C ASN A 289 0.92 14.50 17.86
N ILE A 290 0.57 14.96 16.67
CA ILE A 290 1.04 14.45 15.39
C ILE A 290 2.09 15.42 14.85
N PRO A 291 3.21 14.95 14.27
CA PRO A 291 4.20 15.86 13.66
C PRO A 291 3.55 16.64 12.52
N THR A 292 3.95 17.91 12.35
CA THR A 292 3.60 18.68 11.16
C THR A 292 4.21 18.04 9.92
N GLU A 293 3.68 18.36 8.74
CA GLU A 293 4.24 17.88 7.47
C GLU A 293 5.72 18.23 7.34
N GLN A 294 6.13 19.47 7.70
CA GLN A 294 7.51 19.88 7.64
C GLN A 294 8.40 19.09 8.60
N GLU A 295 7.98 18.90 9.84
CA GLU A 295 8.72 18.05 10.80
C GLU A 295 8.88 16.61 10.29
N TYR A 296 7.87 16.10 9.59
CA TYR A 296 7.90 14.74 9.03
C TYR A 296 8.83 14.62 7.81
N VAL A 297 8.84 15.64 6.94
CA VAL A 297 9.79 15.76 5.82
C VAL A 297 11.22 15.87 6.36
N ASP A 298 11.45 16.72 7.35
CA ASP A 298 12.78 16.89 7.96
C ASP A 298 13.28 15.60 8.62
N LEU A 299 12.37 14.82 9.21
CA LEU A 299 12.70 13.52 9.78
C LEU A 299 13.15 12.53 8.71
N TYR A 300 12.45 12.49 7.58
CA TYR A 300 12.85 11.64 6.44
C TYR A 300 14.20 12.09 5.85
N CYS A 301 14.42 13.37 5.73
CA CYS A 301 15.72 13.91 5.29
C CYS A 301 16.85 13.45 6.22
N ARG A 302 16.66 13.53 7.54
CA ARG A 302 17.64 13.01 8.52
C ARG A 302 17.87 11.52 8.38
N ASN A 303 16.80 10.72 8.27
CA ASN A 303 16.88 9.26 8.14
C ASN A 303 17.56 8.80 6.84
N THR A 304 17.55 9.63 5.80
CA THR A 304 18.11 9.33 4.47
C THR A 304 19.35 10.16 4.13
N HIS A 305 19.89 10.94 5.10
CA HIS A 305 21.06 11.78 4.94
C HIS A 305 20.93 12.82 3.80
N ARG A 306 19.72 13.40 3.65
CA ARG A 306 19.39 14.44 2.66
C ARG A 306 19.26 15.80 3.33
N GLU A 307 19.67 16.85 2.63
CA GLU A 307 19.44 18.22 3.09
C GLU A 307 17.98 18.65 2.94
N ARG A 308 17.35 18.21 1.86
CA ARG A 308 15.96 18.56 1.52
C ARG A 308 15.37 17.55 0.53
N ILE A 309 14.08 17.64 0.27
CA ILE A 309 13.39 16.96 -0.83
C ILE A 309 13.16 18.00 -1.95
N PRO A 310 13.95 17.97 -3.03
CA PRO A 310 13.69 18.84 -4.17
C PRO A 310 12.39 18.43 -4.86
N HIS A 311 11.70 19.41 -5.46
CA HIS A 311 10.47 19.16 -6.24
C HIS A 311 9.35 18.41 -5.48
N TYR A 312 9.28 18.60 -4.15
CA TYR A 312 8.34 17.91 -3.28
C TYR A 312 6.89 18.05 -3.75
N GLU A 313 6.48 19.26 -4.12
CA GLU A 313 5.13 19.56 -4.60
C GLU A 313 4.80 18.82 -5.92
N TYR A 314 5.78 18.63 -6.79
CA TYR A 314 5.60 17.84 -8.02
C TYR A 314 5.33 16.35 -7.71
N TYR A 315 6.09 15.76 -6.80
CA TYR A 315 5.91 14.36 -6.42
C TYR A 315 4.56 14.12 -5.72
N LEU A 316 4.09 15.10 -4.93
CA LEU A 316 2.75 15.06 -4.36
C LEU A 316 1.66 15.12 -5.45
N ALA A 317 1.79 16.04 -6.41
CA ALA A 317 0.84 16.16 -7.53
C ALA A 317 0.78 14.87 -8.35
N PHE A 318 1.93 14.27 -8.65
CA PHE A 318 2.00 12.99 -9.34
C PHE A 318 1.28 11.87 -8.57
N ASN A 319 1.51 11.74 -7.26
CA ASN A 319 0.89 10.69 -6.45
C ASN A 319 -0.62 10.88 -6.31
N MET A 320 -1.11 12.12 -6.18
CA MET A 320 -2.54 12.42 -6.19
C MET A 320 -3.17 12.09 -7.55
N PHE A 321 -2.49 12.41 -8.67
CA PHE A 321 -2.91 12.00 -10.02
C PHE A 321 -2.99 10.48 -10.15
N ARG A 322 -1.96 9.78 -9.70
CA ARG A 322 -1.93 8.30 -9.69
C ARG A 322 -3.14 7.73 -8.95
N LEU A 323 -3.42 8.24 -7.75
CA LEU A 323 -4.56 7.79 -6.95
C LEU A 323 -5.90 8.11 -7.62
N ALA A 324 -6.03 9.31 -8.24
CA ALA A 324 -7.21 9.67 -9.00
C ALA A 324 -7.42 8.74 -10.21
N ALA A 325 -6.35 8.36 -10.92
CA ALA A 325 -6.42 7.39 -12.02
C ALA A 325 -6.83 5.98 -11.55
N ILE A 326 -6.40 5.57 -10.35
CA ILE A 326 -6.83 4.31 -9.73
C ILE A 326 -8.34 4.36 -9.42
N LEU A 327 -8.81 5.41 -8.76
CA LEU A 327 -10.24 5.59 -8.43
C LEU A 327 -11.10 5.68 -9.68
N HIS A 328 -10.61 6.33 -10.75
CA HIS A 328 -11.29 6.36 -12.05
C HIS A 328 -11.47 4.95 -12.62
N GLY A 329 -10.44 4.12 -12.59
CA GLY A 329 -10.53 2.71 -12.98
C GLY A 329 -11.47 1.88 -12.09
N ILE A 330 -11.54 2.17 -10.79
CA ILE A 330 -12.50 1.53 -9.87
C ILE A 330 -13.93 1.93 -10.24
N LYS A 331 -14.19 3.23 -10.49
CA LYS A 331 -15.48 3.74 -10.97
C LYS A 331 -15.92 3.03 -12.24
N ALA A 332 -15.04 2.90 -13.19
CA ALA A 332 -15.33 2.25 -14.46
C ALA A 332 -15.71 0.76 -14.28
N ARG A 333 -14.96 0.01 -13.47
CA ARG A 333 -15.31 -1.38 -13.14
C ARG A 333 -16.64 -1.49 -12.40
N ALA A 334 -16.91 -0.57 -11.46
CA ALA A 334 -18.19 -0.53 -10.77
C ALA A 334 -19.37 -0.29 -11.72
N LEU A 335 -19.22 0.64 -12.66
CA LEU A 335 -20.25 0.92 -13.68
C LEU A 335 -20.47 -0.24 -14.66
N ARG A 336 -19.44 -1.08 -14.90
CA ARG A 336 -19.57 -2.32 -15.70
C ARG A 336 -20.10 -3.51 -14.91
N GLY A 337 -20.25 -3.41 -13.60
CA GLY A 337 -20.62 -4.54 -12.74
C GLY A 337 -19.49 -5.58 -12.56
N THR A 338 -18.23 -5.20 -12.83
CA THR A 338 -17.05 -6.08 -12.73
C THR A 338 -16.13 -5.72 -11.56
N ALA A 339 -16.56 -4.82 -10.67
CA ALA A 339 -15.83 -4.48 -9.47
C ALA A 339 -15.84 -5.63 -8.46
N SER A 340 -14.69 -5.92 -7.86
CA SER A 340 -14.55 -6.95 -6.82
C SER A 340 -15.16 -6.56 -5.47
N SER A 341 -15.31 -5.25 -5.21
CA SER A 341 -15.91 -4.73 -3.96
C SER A 341 -17.32 -4.17 -4.22
N PRO A 342 -18.29 -4.50 -3.36
CA PRO A 342 -19.63 -3.88 -3.42
C PRO A 342 -19.60 -2.37 -3.11
N HIS A 343 -18.55 -1.89 -2.43
CA HIS A 343 -18.36 -0.47 -2.08
C HIS A 343 -17.58 0.33 -3.13
N ALA A 344 -17.23 -0.27 -4.29
CA ALA A 344 -16.42 0.36 -5.33
C ALA A 344 -17.01 1.68 -5.85
N LEU A 345 -18.34 1.74 -6.02
CA LEU A 345 -19.00 2.95 -6.49
C LEU A 345 -18.96 4.07 -5.44
N GLU A 346 -19.11 3.74 -4.17
CA GLU A 346 -19.01 4.69 -3.07
C GLU A 346 -17.59 5.26 -2.93
N ALA A 347 -16.57 4.40 -2.98
CA ALA A 347 -15.18 4.82 -3.01
C ALA A 347 -14.88 5.79 -4.15
N SER A 348 -15.50 5.59 -5.32
CA SER A 348 -15.31 6.44 -6.49
C SER A 348 -16.00 7.80 -6.44
N ARG A 349 -16.95 8.04 -5.51
CA ARG A 349 -17.64 9.34 -5.35
C ARG A 349 -16.68 10.48 -5.03
N ARG A 350 -15.50 10.19 -4.50
CA ARG A 350 -14.48 11.17 -4.11
C ARG A 350 -13.45 11.46 -5.19
N LEU A 351 -13.62 10.84 -6.35
CA LEU A 351 -12.70 11.00 -7.47
C LEU A 351 -12.56 12.46 -7.91
N GLU A 352 -13.67 13.21 -8.01
CA GLU A 352 -13.65 14.60 -8.46
C GLU A 352 -12.94 15.53 -7.46
N GLU A 353 -13.16 15.30 -6.17
CA GLU A 353 -12.49 16.03 -5.11
C GLU A 353 -10.97 15.79 -5.16
N LEU A 354 -10.55 14.53 -5.25
CA LEU A 354 -9.13 14.19 -5.35
C LEU A 354 -8.49 14.72 -6.64
N ALA A 355 -9.19 14.67 -7.76
CA ALA A 355 -8.72 15.22 -9.02
C ALA A 355 -8.48 16.74 -8.93
N THR A 356 -9.37 17.45 -8.25
CA THR A 356 -9.25 18.89 -8.01
C THR A 356 -8.04 19.18 -7.14
N LEU A 357 -7.87 18.46 -6.02
CA LEU A 357 -6.71 18.59 -5.14
C LEU A 357 -5.38 18.33 -5.89
N ALA A 358 -5.34 17.30 -6.73
CA ALA A 358 -4.17 16.98 -7.53
C ALA A 358 -3.82 18.11 -8.53
N SER A 359 -4.83 18.71 -9.18
CA SER A 359 -4.63 19.83 -10.09
C SER A 359 -4.18 21.12 -9.37
N GLU A 360 -4.71 21.38 -8.18
CA GLU A 360 -4.26 22.48 -7.33
C GLU A 360 -2.82 22.27 -6.85
N GLN A 361 -2.46 21.04 -6.51
CA GLN A 361 -1.12 20.67 -6.12
C GLN A 361 -0.11 20.91 -7.26
N ALA A 362 -0.48 20.60 -8.50
CA ALA A 362 0.34 20.91 -9.68
C ALA A 362 0.57 22.42 -9.86
N ARG A 363 -0.46 23.25 -9.62
CA ARG A 363 -0.31 24.71 -9.65
C ARG A 363 0.65 25.22 -8.60
N ARG A 364 0.64 24.66 -7.37
CA ARG A 364 1.62 24.99 -6.33
C ARG A 364 3.04 24.64 -6.77
N ALA A 365 3.22 23.47 -7.39
CA ALA A 365 4.50 23.04 -7.92
C ALA A 365 5.03 23.94 -9.06
N ALA A 366 4.17 24.59 -9.82
CA ALA A 366 4.55 25.52 -10.88
C ALA A 366 4.96 26.92 -10.35
N CYS A 367 4.58 27.26 -9.10
CA CYS A 367 4.88 28.56 -8.49
C CYS A 367 6.11 28.53 -7.57
N GLY A 368 6.67 27.38 -7.24
CA GLY A 368 7.84 27.17 -6.36
C GLY A 368 9.03 26.65 -7.12
#